data_adeb2749c1af6aba9be61af65a18f35f
#
_entry.id   adeb2749c1af6aba9be61af65a18f35f
#
_cell.length_a   1.000
_cell.length_b   1.000
_cell.length_c   1.000
_cell.angle_alpha   90.00
_cell.angle_beta   90.00
_cell.angle_gamma   90.00
#
_symmetry.space_group_name_H-M   'P 1'
#
loop_
_entity.id
_entity.type
_entity.pdbx_description
1 polymer ?
#
loop_
_entity_poly.entity_id
_entity_poly.type
_entity_poly.pdbx_seq_one_letter_code
_entity_poly.pdbx_strand_id
1 'polypeptide(L)'
;MKGRSVLLWLAGGLVLATLASLNPTLELTRDRFRYLFVFDITHSMYVEDAAAGQAPSTRLAWAKAEVRRGLAELPCGSQVSMAVFTEHRTFVLFTPVEVCRHLADLDRVLSDIDWRMAWAASSEVSKGLFASLRLAPELGADTRVVFLTDGHEAPPLHERIRPRFRLGPEPVGGLLAGIGGDVPAPIPKPGSNGNWYTHAEVAQVDTYRLGRVATSVNEPLVGVDGSDVEARIAAGTEHLSQLRESHLESLAAQTGLGYV
;
A
#
# COMPACT_ATOMS: atom_id res chain seq x y z
N MET A 1 -17.04 64.95 -30.22
CA MET A 1 -16.33 63.65 -30.28
C MET A 1 -16.36 62.82 -28.99
N LYS A 2 -16.56 63.41 -27.78
CA LYS A 2 -16.56 62.65 -26.49
C LYS A 2 -17.76 61.70 -26.27
N GLY A 3 -18.94 61.97 -26.85
CA GLY A 3 -20.13 61.15 -26.66
C GLY A 3 -20.09 59.76 -27.37
N ARG A 4 -19.40 59.66 -28.51
CA ARG A 4 -19.30 58.38 -29.27
C ARG A 4 -18.40 57.35 -28.56
N SER A 5 -17.34 57.83 -27.86
CA SER A 5 -16.49 56.90 -27.09
C SER A 5 -17.19 56.36 -25.84
N VAL A 6 -18.00 57.15 -25.16
CA VAL A 6 -18.77 56.71 -23.99
C VAL A 6 -19.80 55.66 -24.40
N LEU A 7 -20.49 55.85 -25.51
CA LEU A 7 -21.45 54.89 -26.04
C LEU A 7 -20.78 53.52 -26.42
N LEU A 8 -19.57 53.53 -26.95
CA LEU A 8 -18.81 52.36 -27.27
C LEU A 8 -18.41 51.57 -26.00
N TRP A 9 -18.00 52.26 -24.94
CA TRP A 9 -17.68 51.64 -23.68
C TRP A 9 -18.90 51.07 -22.99
N LEU A 10 -20.05 51.72 -23.01
CA LEU A 10 -21.31 51.21 -22.48
C LEU A 10 -21.81 49.99 -23.28
N ALA A 11 -21.75 50.02 -24.62
CA ALA A 11 -22.10 48.89 -25.45
C ALA A 11 -21.16 47.68 -25.18
N GLY A 12 -19.85 47.89 -25.03
CA GLY A 12 -18.90 46.86 -24.69
C GLY A 12 -19.16 46.27 -23.29
N GLY A 13 -19.47 47.07 -22.30
CA GLY A 13 -19.85 46.65 -20.98
C GLY A 13 -21.15 45.82 -20.95
N LEU A 14 -22.15 46.24 -21.73
CA LEU A 14 -23.42 45.50 -21.89
C LEU A 14 -23.21 44.11 -22.55
N VAL A 15 -22.36 44.06 -23.58
CA VAL A 15 -22.01 42.79 -24.26
C VAL A 15 -21.29 41.83 -23.28
N LEU A 16 -20.33 42.36 -22.51
CA LEU A 16 -19.64 41.56 -21.51
C LEU A 16 -20.58 41.07 -20.40
N ALA A 17 -21.51 41.90 -19.93
CA ALA A 17 -22.50 41.53 -18.95
C ALA A 17 -23.49 40.46 -19.46
N THR A 18 -23.92 40.56 -20.73
CA THR A 18 -24.77 39.56 -21.36
C THR A 18 -24.00 38.24 -21.58
N LEU A 19 -22.74 38.27 -22.00
CA LEU A 19 -21.89 37.08 -22.11
C LEU A 19 -21.67 36.42 -20.74
N ALA A 20 -21.44 37.22 -19.70
CA ALA A 20 -21.33 36.70 -18.33
C ALA A 20 -22.64 36.07 -17.83
N SER A 21 -23.80 36.64 -18.22
CA SER A 21 -25.13 36.11 -17.85
C SER A 21 -25.45 34.78 -18.52
N LEU A 22 -24.87 34.51 -19.69
CA LEU A 22 -25.01 33.24 -20.40
C LEU A 22 -24.26 32.09 -19.69
N ASN A 23 -23.42 32.41 -18.69
CA ASN A 23 -22.65 31.45 -17.91
C ASN A 23 -22.06 30.30 -18.78
N PRO A 24 -21.23 30.61 -19.80
CA PRO A 24 -20.73 29.56 -20.71
C PRO A 24 -19.94 28.56 -19.89
N THR A 25 -20.46 27.35 -19.78
CA THR A 25 -19.72 26.21 -19.18
C THR A 25 -18.76 25.68 -20.23
N LEU A 26 -17.47 25.81 -19.96
CA LEU A 26 -16.44 25.13 -20.72
C LEU A 26 -16.27 23.72 -20.12
N GLU A 27 -16.66 22.70 -20.88
CA GLU A 27 -16.37 21.33 -20.54
C GLU A 27 -14.88 21.07 -20.77
N LEU A 28 -14.10 21.11 -19.71
CA LEU A 28 -12.70 20.71 -19.71
C LEU A 28 -12.64 19.22 -19.38
N THR A 29 -12.22 18.41 -20.33
CA THR A 29 -11.90 17.00 -20.10
C THR A 29 -10.70 16.95 -19.16
N ARG A 30 -10.89 16.44 -17.96
CA ARG A 30 -9.81 16.17 -17.02
C ARG A 30 -9.74 14.69 -16.76
N ASP A 31 -8.54 14.13 -16.79
CA ASP A 31 -8.32 12.78 -16.30
C ASP A 31 -8.66 12.72 -14.83
N ARG A 32 -9.45 11.74 -14.45
CA ARG A 32 -9.82 11.46 -13.07
C ARG A 32 -9.37 10.07 -12.75
N PHE A 33 -8.78 9.93 -11.57
CA PHE A 33 -8.24 8.68 -11.11
C PHE A 33 -9.01 8.20 -9.88
N ARG A 34 -9.03 6.89 -9.68
CA ARG A 34 -9.52 6.31 -8.44
C ARG A 34 -8.43 5.39 -7.89
N TYR A 35 -8.00 5.67 -6.66
CA TYR A 35 -6.94 4.92 -6.01
C TYR A 35 -7.41 4.33 -4.68
N LEU A 36 -6.98 3.11 -4.43
CA LEU A 36 -6.96 2.47 -3.13
C LEU A 36 -5.50 2.42 -2.66
N PHE A 37 -5.14 3.25 -1.68
CA PHE A 37 -3.85 3.18 -1.01
C PHE A 37 -3.92 2.17 0.12
N VAL A 38 -3.07 1.17 0.08
CA VAL A 38 -2.99 0.10 1.09
C VAL A 38 -1.66 0.21 1.80
N PHE A 39 -1.70 0.48 3.10
CA PHE A 39 -0.52 0.60 3.95
C PHE A 39 -0.29 -0.69 4.71
N ASP A 40 0.87 -1.27 4.50
CA ASP A 40 1.38 -2.30 5.40
C ASP A 40 1.69 -1.65 6.75
N ILE A 41 1.03 -2.12 7.81
CA ILE A 41 1.20 -1.62 9.18
C ILE A 41 1.84 -2.66 10.10
N THR A 42 2.44 -3.69 9.53
CA THR A 42 3.15 -4.72 10.29
C THR A 42 4.45 -4.18 10.88
N HIS A 43 5.00 -4.88 11.84
CA HIS A 43 6.09 -4.37 12.66
C HIS A 43 7.38 -4.10 11.87
N SER A 44 7.62 -4.80 10.76
CA SER A 44 8.75 -4.54 9.87
C SER A 44 8.73 -3.14 9.25
N MET A 45 7.53 -2.55 9.07
CA MET A 45 7.38 -1.18 8.58
C MET A 45 7.80 -0.10 9.59
N TYR A 46 8.18 -0.49 10.81
CA TYR A 46 8.72 0.42 11.84
C TYR A 46 10.25 0.45 11.89
N VAL A 47 10.93 -0.28 11.04
CA VAL A 47 12.37 -0.14 10.85
C VAL A 47 12.69 1.28 10.33
N GLU A 48 13.75 1.90 10.87
CA GLU A 48 14.14 3.28 10.56
C GLU A 48 15.27 3.31 9.53
N ASP A 49 15.01 2.83 8.33
CA ASP A 49 15.98 2.74 7.22
C ASP A 49 15.48 3.35 5.90
N ALA A 50 14.28 3.95 5.89
CA ALA A 50 13.62 4.36 4.66
C ALA A 50 14.15 5.65 4.03
N ALA A 51 14.97 6.44 4.71
CA ALA A 51 15.39 7.75 4.24
C ALA A 51 16.92 7.87 4.14
N ALA A 52 17.47 7.63 2.96
CA ALA A 52 18.87 7.91 2.70
C ALA A 52 19.13 9.44 2.81
N GLY A 53 19.93 9.85 3.79
CA GLY A 53 20.41 11.24 3.93
C GLY A 53 19.50 12.23 4.65
N GLN A 54 18.37 11.81 5.20
CA GLN A 54 17.51 12.59 6.11
C GLN A 54 17.52 11.99 7.52
N ALA A 55 16.84 12.68 8.47
CA ALA A 55 16.66 12.11 9.80
C ALA A 55 16.01 10.71 9.72
N PRO A 56 16.43 9.74 10.57
CA PRO A 56 15.87 8.41 10.56
C PRO A 56 14.34 8.46 10.60
N SER A 57 13.71 7.78 9.65
CA SER A 57 12.26 7.71 9.53
C SER A 57 11.85 6.26 9.37
N THR A 58 10.77 5.87 10.02
CA THR A 58 10.21 4.54 9.81
C THR A 58 9.73 4.40 8.38
N ARG A 59 9.76 3.18 7.84
CA ARG A 59 9.24 2.87 6.50
C ARG A 59 7.80 3.33 6.34
N LEU A 60 6.95 3.11 7.37
CA LEU A 60 5.56 3.57 7.37
C LEU A 60 5.46 5.10 7.34
N ALA A 61 6.28 5.82 8.09
CA ALA A 61 6.29 7.28 8.08
C ALA A 61 6.69 7.83 6.71
N TRP A 62 7.68 7.19 6.08
CA TRP A 62 8.09 7.52 4.71
C TRP A 62 6.97 7.26 3.71
N ALA A 63 6.33 6.08 3.75
CA ALA A 63 5.17 5.74 2.91
C ALA A 63 4.06 6.78 3.01
N LYS A 64 3.73 7.19 4.24
CA LYS A 64 2.71 8.23 4.51
C LYS A 64 3.11 9.57 3.90
N ALA A 65 4.39 9.95 3.97
CA ALA A 65 4.88 11.19 3.39
C ALA A 65 4.80 11.19 1.85
N GLU A 66 5.13 10.05 1.20
CA GLU A 66 5.01 9.89 -0.24
C GLU A 66 3.55 9.96 -0.70
N VAL A 67 2.65 9.25 -0.03
CA VAL A 67 1.23 9.31 -0.34
C VAL A 67 0.68 10.74 -0.14
N ARG A 68 1.09 11.44 0.93
CA ARG A 68 0.70 12.85 1.16
C ARG A 68 1.11 13.74 0.00
N ARG A 69 2.32 13.58 -0.54
CA ARG A 69 2.78 14.30 -1.74
C ARG A 69 1.91 13.97 -2.95
N GLY A 70 1.71 12.67 -3.22
CA GLY A 70 0.89 12.22 -4.33
C GLY A 70 -0.55 12.72 -4.26
N LEU A 71 -1.18 12.77 -3.08
CA LEU A 71 -2.53 13.31 -2.89
C LEU A 71 -2.63 14.79 -3.31
N ALA A 72 -1.59 15.59 -3.02
CA ALA A 72 -1.56 17.00 -3.38
C ALA A 72 -1.40 17.24 -4.91
N GLU A 73 -0.88 16.26 -5.64
CA GLU A 73 -0.66 16.32 -7.09
C GLU A 73 -1.84 15.75 -7.90
N LEU A 74 -2.75 15.02 -7.25
CA LEU A 74 -3.90 14.45 -7.94
C LEU A 74 -4.86 15.54 -8.44
N PRO A 75 -5.34 15.44 -9.70
CA PRO A 75 -6.31 16.37 -10.23
C PRO A 75 -7.63 16.29 -9.47
N CYS A 76 -8.24 17.46 -9.19
CA CYS A 76 -9.56 17.52 -8.56
C CYS A 76 -10.59 16.70 -9.36
N GLY A 77 -11.46 16.02 -8.64
CA GLY A 77 -12.39 15.03 -9.17
C GLY A 77 -11.87 13.59 -9.08
N SER A 78 -10.57 13.39 -8.79
CA SER A 78 -10.03 12.08 -8.46
C SER A 78 -10.57 11.59 -7.11
N GLN A 79 -10.73 10.28 -6.97
CA GLN A 79 -11.27 9.65 -5.77
C GLN A 79 -10.20 8.79 -5.10
N VAL A 80 -10.16 8.85 -3.78
CA VAL A 80 -9.20 8.12 -2.96
C VAL A 80 -9.91 7.38 -1.84
N SER A 81 -9.50 6.16 -1.61
CA SER A 81 -9.75 5.36 -0.41
C SER A 81 -8.44 4.90 0.19
N MET A 82 -8.43 4.66 1.49
CA MET A 82 -7.26 4.12 2.20
C MET A 82 -7.65 2.84 2.91
N ALA A 83 -6.67 1.95 3.00
CA ALA A 83 -6.79 0.67 3.68
C ALA A 83 -5.51 0.37 4.44
N VAL A 84 -5.61 -0.46 5.45
CA VAL A 84 -4.47 -1.03 6.16
C VAL A 84 -4.38 -2.52 5.89
N PHE A 85 -3.16 -3.02 5.83
CA PHE A 85 -2.84 -4.42 5.69
C PHE A 85 -2.10 -4.92 6.93
N THR A 86 -2.53 -6.04 7.45
CA THR A 86 -1.84 -6.86 8.44
C THR A 86 -2.32 -8.30 8.33
N GLU A 87 -1.56 -9.26 8.80
CA GLU A 87 -1.84 -10.68 8.70
C GLU A 87 -1.93 -11.14 7.22
N HIS A 88 -3.13 -11.39 6.72
CA HIS A 88 -3.42 -11.78 5.33
C HIS A 88 -4.60 -10.98 4.75
N ARG A 89 -5.04 -9.95 5.43
CA ARG A 89 -6.27 -9.18 5.12
C ARG A 89 -5.96 -7.72 4.90
N THR A 90 -6.76 -7.13 4.03
CA THR A 90 -6.81 -5.70 3.80
C THR A 90 -8.12 -5.17 4.34
N PHE A 91 -8.05 -4.14 5.15
CA PHE A 91 -9.19 -3.49 5.77
C PHE A 91 -9.33 -2.06 5.26
N VAL A 92 -10.43 -1.77 4.57
CA VAL A 92 -10.73 -0.41 4.07
C VAL A 92 -11.16 0.48 5.21
N LEU A 93 -10.51 1.63 5.34
CA LEU A 93 -10.83 2.61 6.38
C LEU A 93 -12.04 3.46 6.02
N PHE A 94 -12.19 3.79 4.74
CA PHE A 94 -13.33 4.56 4.22
C PHE A 94 -13.53 4.32 2.72
N THR A 95 -14.76 4.51 2.26
CA THR A 95 -15.14 4.46 0.84
C THR A 95 -14.55 5.63 0.06
N PRO A 96 -14.41 5.56 -1.28
CA PRO A 96 -13.77 6.59 -2.08
C PRO A 96 -14.37 7.99 -1.88
N VAL A 97 -13.51 8.96 -1.56
CA VAL A 97 -13.86 10.38 -1.42
C VAL A 97 -13.08 11.22 -2.42
N GLU A 98 -13.65 12.35 -2.83
CA GLU A 98 -13.00 13.28 -3.77
C GLU A 98 -11.83 14.02 -3.09
N VAL A 99 -10.65 14.01 -3.75
CA VAL A 99 -9.38 14.41 -3.14
C VAL A 99 -9.35 15.88 -2.74
N CYS A 100 -9.76 16.81 -3.62
CA CYS A 100 -9.64 18.25 -3.34
C CYS A 100 -10.60 18.72 -2.23
N ARG A 101 -11.80 18.13 -2.18
CA ARG A 101 -12.80 18.46 -1.16
C ARG A 101 -12.40 17.95 0.22
N HIS A 102 -11.71 16.81 0.28
CA HIS A 102 -11.42 16.09 1.51
C HIS A 102 -9.92 16.01 1.85
N LEU A 103 -9.09 16.86 1.22
CA LEU A 103 -7.62 16.77 1.39
C LEU A 103 -7.18 16.86 2.86
N ALA A 104 -7.79 17.75 3.65
CA ALA A 104 -7.46 17.87 5.07
C ALA A 104 -7.91 16.65 5.90
N ASP A 105 -9.03 16.04 5.56
CA ASP A 105 -9.52 14.83 6.23
C ASP A 105 -8.64 13.62 5.85
N LEU A 106 -8.25 13.52 4.57
CA LEU A 106 -7.33 12.50 4.08
C LEU A 106 -5.98 12.60 4.78
N ASP A 107 -5.44 13.81 4.96
CA ASP A 107 -4.19 14.04 5.69
C ASP A 107 -4.29 13.63 7.17
N ARG A 108 -5.43 13.88 7.80
CA ARG A 108 -5.68 13.45 9.18
C ARG A 108 -5.73 11.93 9.30
N VAL A 109 -6.51 11.26 8.46
CA VAL A 109 -6.58 9.79 8.45
C VAL A 109 -5.20 9.20 8.19
N LEU A 110 -4.47 9.74 7.20
CA LEU A 110 -3.10 9.31 6.90
C LEU A 110 -2.17 9.46 8.10
N SER A 111 -2.33 10.54 8.88
CA SER A 111 -1.54 10.76 10.10
C SER A 111 -1.85 9.72 11.18
N ASP A 112 -3.11 9.30 11.31
CA ASP A 112 -3.59 8.39 12.35
C ASP A 112 -3.29 6.91 12.06
N ILE A 113 -2.95 6.54 10.80
CA ILE A 113 -2.56 5.16 10.45
C ILE A 113 -1.31 4.78 11.23
N ASP A 114 -1.41 3.75 12.09
CA ASP A 114 -0.26 3.19 12.81
C ASP A 114 -0.47 1.72 13.21
N TRP A 115 0.54 1.13 13.86
CA TRP A 115 0.57 -0.26 14.29
C TRP A 115 -0.57 -0.64 15.25
N ARG A 116 -1.16 0.29 15.99
CA ARG A 116 -2.28 0.02 16.91
C ARG A 116 -3.55 -0.42 16.20
N MET A 117 -3.60 -0.20 14.89
CA MET A 117 -4.67 -0.73 14.04
C MET A 117 -4.45 -2.20 13.66
N ALA A 118 -3.24 -2.75 13.89
CA ALA A 118 -2.93 -4.15 13.58
C ALA A 118 -3.56 -5.08 14.62
N TRP A 119 -4.28 -6.10 14.15
CA TRP A 119 -4.88 -7.14 15.01
C TRP A 119 -4.02 -8.40 15.12
N ALA A 120 -2.95 -8.50 14.33
CA ALA A 120 -2.01 -9.61 14.34
C ALA A 120 -0.60 -9.13 14.02
N ALA A 121 0.40 -9.85 14.54
CA ALA A 121 1.81 -9.58 14.28
C ALA A 121 2.33 -10.27 13.00
N SER A 122 1.58 -11.19 12.41
CA SER A 122 1.94 -11.85 11.16
C SER A 122 1.75 -10.95 9.95
N SER A 123 2.51 -11.24 8.89
CA SER A 123 2.48 -10.52 7.62
C SER A 123 2.53 -11.51 6.47
N GLU A 124 1.40 -11.77 5.82
CA GLU A 124 1.35 -12.57 4.60
C GLU A 124 1.10 -11.64 3.41
N VAL A 125 2.15 -10.88 3.03
CA VAL A 125 2.10 -9.81 2.02
C VAL A 125 1.45 -10.27 0.71
N SER A 126 1.84 -11.45 0.23
CA SER A 126 1.26 -12.04 -0.97
C SER A 126 -0.26 -12.14 -0.89
N LYS A 127 -0.81 -12.62 0.23
CA LYS A 127 -2.27 -12.73 0.40
C LYS A 127 -2.95 -11.38 0.58
N GLY A 128 -2.31 -10.46 1.31
CA GLY A 128 -2.80 -9.09 1.50
C GLY A 128 -2.92 -8.34 0.19
N LEU A 129 -1.91 -8.42 -0.67
CA LEU A 129 -1.94 -7.84 -2.00
C LEU A 129 -3.12 -8.38 -2.82
N PHE A 130 -3.33 -9.69 -2.83
CA PHE A 130 -4.45 -10.27 -3.56
C PHE A 130 -5.82 -9.97 -2.96
N ALA A 131 -5.89 -9.84 -1.63
CA ALA A 131 -7.10 -9.35 -0.97
C ALA A 131 -7.43 -7.92 -1.44
N SER A 132 -6.42 -7.05 -1.53
CA SER A 132 -6.55 -5.68 -2.02
C SER A 132 -7.02 -5.62 -3.47
N LEU A 133 -6.44 -6.45 -4.34
CA LEU A 133 -6.83 -6.51 -5.76
C LEU A 133 -8.25 -7.01 -5.96
N ARG A 134 -8.73 -7.94 -5.11
CA ARG A 134 -10.14 -8.38 -5.16
C ARG A 134 -11.11 -7.33 -4.64
N LEU A 135 -10.67 -6.54 -3.68
CA LEU A 135 -11.47 -5.49 -3.06
C LEU A 135 -11.61 -4.24 -3.93
N ALA A 136 -10.60 -3.92 -4.73
CA ALA A 136 -10.56 -2.70 -5.52
C ALA A 136 -11.79 -2.49 -6.44
N PRO A 137 -12.29 -3.50 -7.19
CA PRO A 137 -13.48 -3.35 -8.01
C PRO A 137 -14.76 -3.04 -7.21
N GLU A 138 -14.85 -3.47 -5.95
CA GLU A 138 -15.99 -3.18 -5.06
C GLU A 138 -16.07 -1.69 -4.70
N LEU A 139 -14.93 -1.00 -4.75
CA LEU A 139 -14.81 0.45 -4.52
C LEU A 139 -15.04 1.26 -5.81
N GLY A 140 -15.12 0.59 -6.95
CA GLY A 140 -15.40 1.14 -8.28
C GLY A 140 -14.57 0.46 -9.37
N ALA A 141 -15.15 0.29 -10.55
CA ALA A 141 -14.59 -0.49 -11.65
C ALA A 141 -13.16 -0.08 -12.03
N ASP A 142 -12.87 1.23 -12.00
CA ASP A 142 -11.55 1.78 -12.42
C ASP A 142 -10.60 2.00 -11.23
N THR A 143 -10.86 1.36 -10.07
CA THR A 143 -10.01 1.55 -8.89
C THR A 143 -8.65 0.88 -9.10
N ARG A 144 -7.59 1.67 -8.96
CA ARG A 144 -6.20 1.23 -9.02
C ARG A 144 -5.64 1.05 -7.60
N VAL A 145 -4.90 -0.02 -7.39
CA VAL A 145 -4.29 -0.32 -6.09
C VAL A 145 -2.88 0.27 -6.04
N VAL A 146 -2.57 0.97 -4.95
CA VAL A 146 -1.20 1.32 -4.58
C VAL A 146 -0.91 0.62 -3.25
N PHE A 147 -0.12 -0.44 -3.30
CA PHE A 147 0.21 -1.26 -2.13
C PHE A 147 1.63 -0.93 -1.67
N LEU A 148 1.76 -0.44 -0.42
CA LEU A 148 3.01 0.05 0.15
C LEU A 148 3.48 -0.91 1.24
N THR A 149 4.63 -1.58 1.04
CA THR A 149 5.15 -2.63 1.92
C THR A 149 6.66 -2.79 1.75
N ASP A 150 7.33 -3.41 2.71
CA ASP A 150 8.71 -3.87 2.57
C ASP A 150 8.81 -5.30 2.00
N GLY A 151 7.67 -5.97 1.83
CA GLY A 151 7.61 -7.34 1.31
C GLY A 151 8.00 -8.41 2.32
N HIS A 152 8.16 -8.08 3.61
CA HIS A 152 8.53 -9.03 4.64
C HIS A 152 7.37 -9.97 4.97
N GLU A 153 7.52 -11.25 4.62
CA GLU A 153 6.54 -12.31 4.90
C GLU A 153 6.84 -12.95 6.27
N ALA A 154 5.90 -12.87 7.18
CA ALA A 154 5.99 -13.45 8.52
C ALA A 154 4.71 -14.25 8.85
N PRO A 155 4.75 -15.60 8.84
CA PRO A 155 5.92 -16.46 8.68
C PRO A 155 6.47 -16.47 7.24
N PRO A 156 7.76 -16.78 7.06
CA PRO A 156 8.42 -16.75 5.77
C PRO A 156 7.80 -17.76 4.79
N LEU A 157 7.73 -17.39 3.52
CA LEU A 157 7.18 -18.26 2.49
C LEU A 157 8.07 -19.48 2.30
N HIS A 158 7.43 -20.65 2.23
CA HIS A 158 8.12 -21.87 1.84
C HIS A 158 8.40 -21.86 0.33
N GLU A 159 9.62 -22.18 -0.09
CA GLU A 159 10.06 -22.11 -1.50
C GLU A 159 9.14 -22.88 -2.47
N ARG A 160 8.64 -24.05 -2.04
CA ARG A 160 7.78 -24.92 -2.85
C ARG A 160 6.29 -24.61 -2.74
N ILE A 161 5.86 -23.83 -1.73
CA ILE A 161 4.45 -23.58 -1.43
C ILE A 161 4.23 -22.07 -1.44
N ARG A 162 4.26 -21.49 -2.63
CA ARG A 162 3.91 -20.08 -2.83
C ARG A 162 2.40 -19.97 -3.07
N PRO A 163 1.73 -18.99 -2.48
CA PRO A 163 0.34 -18.72 -2.79
C PRO A 163 0.19 -18.46 -4.29
N ARG A 164 -0.72 -19.19 -4.93
CA ARG A 164 -1.12 -18.93 -6.31
C ARG A 164 -2.51 -18.33 -6.30
N PHE A 165 -2.67 -17.24 -7.00
CA PHE A 165 -3.90 -16.49 -6.98
C PHE A 165 -4.53 -16.49 -8.38
N ARG A 166 -5.85 -16.65 -8.39
CA ARG A 166 -6.63 -16.38 -9.59
C ARG A 166 -7.13 -14.94 -9.47
N LEU A 167 -6.63 -14.09 -10.33
CA LEU A 167 -7.18 -12.76 -10.53
C LEU A 167 -8.56 -12.87 -11.17
N GLY A 168 -9.41 -11.89 -10.96
CA GLY A 168 -10.69 -11.78 -11.64
C GLY A 168 -10.53 -11.67 -13.17
N PRO A 169 -11.63 -11.69 -13.92
CA PRO A 169 -11.60 -11.60 -15.37
C PRO A 169 -11.04 -10.27 -15.88
N GLU A 170 -11.11 -9.21 -15.09
CA GLU A 170 -10.57 -7.90 -15.44
C GLU A 170 -9.34 -7.60 -14.57
N PRO A 171 -8.21 -7.22 -15.20
CA PRO A 171 -7.01 -6.88 -14.48
C PRO A 171 -7.19 -5.56 -13.71
N VAL A 172 -6.88 -5.58 -12.42
CA VAL A 172 -6.81 -4.37 -11.60
C VAL A 172 -5.44 -3.73 -11.81
N GLY A 173 -5.42 -2.51 -12.34
CA GLY A 173 -4.18 -1.75 -12.48
C GLY A 173 -3.69 -1.19 -11.16
N GLY A 174 -2.42 -0.76 -11.12
CA GLY A 174 -1.88 -0.11 -9.92
C GLY A 174 -0.37 -0.26 -9.80
N LEU A 175 0.10 -0.07 -8.57
CA LEU A 175 1.50 -0.01 -8.21
C LEU A 175 1.77 -0.80 -6.93
N LEU A 176 2.82 -1.57 -6.93
CA LEU A 176 3.42 -2.16 -5.75
C LEU A 176 4.68 -1.36 -5.40
N ALA A 177 4.65 -0.66 -4.27
CA ALA A 177 5.74 0.19 -3.82
C ALA A 177 6.56 -0.51 -2.73
N GLY A 178 7.81 -0.82 -3.05
CA GLY A 178 8.77 -1.39 -2.11
C GLY A 178 9.39 -0.30 -1.24
N ILE A 179 9.38 -0.50 0.09
CA ILE A 179 9.86 0.50 1.04
C ILE A 179 10.84 -0.13 2.02
N GLY A 180 12.03 0.43 2.13
CA GLY A 180 13.07 -0.02 3.05
C GLY A 180 14.45 -0.06 2.43
N GLY A 181 15.46 -0.26 3.26
CA GLY A 181 16.84 -0.49 2.83
C GLY A 181 17.11 -1.94 2.48
N ASP A 182 18.23 -2.16 1.82
CA ASP A 182 18.75 -3.47 1.41
C ASP A 182 19.58 -4.18 2.51
N VAL A 183 19.86 -3.46 3.61
CA VAL A 183 20.60 -3.99 4.75
C VAL A 183 19.64 -4.49 5.82
N PRO A 184 19.77 -5.76 6.28
CA PRO A 184 18.93 -6.29 7.34
C PRO A 184 19.03 -5.47 8.63
N ALA A 185 17.90 -4.99 9.13
CA ALA A 185 17.81 -4.20 10.35
C ALA A 185 16.86 -4.85 11.37
N PRO A 186 17.13 -4.72 12.68
CA PRO A 186 16.27 -5.29 13.71
C PRO A 186 14.88 -4.70 13.67
N ILE A 187 13.86 -5.57 13.75
CA ILE A 187 12.45 -5.15 13.79
C ILE A 187 12.14 -4.63 15.21
N PRO A 188 11.73 -3.36 15.36
CA PRO A 188 11.39 -2.82 16.67
C PRO A 188 10.08 -3.39 17.19
N LYS A 189 9.98 -3.52 18.51
CA LYS A 189 8.71 -3.84 19.19
C LYS A 189 7.92 -2.56 19.39
N PRO A 190 6.78 -2.39 18.72
CA PRO A 190 5.97 -1.18 18.86
C PRO A 190 5.54 -0.95 20.32
N GLY A 191 5.59 0.30 20.75
CA GLY A 191 5.24 0.69 22.12
C GLY A 191 6.28 0.35 23.19
N SER A 192 7.42 -0.24 22.82
CA SER A 192 8.54 -0.47 23.73
C SER A 192 9.69 0.48 23.42
N ASN A 193 10.16 1.24 24.40
CA ASN A 193 11.27 2.17 24.19
C ASN A 193 12.57 1.39 23.92
N GLY A 194 12.92 1.25 22.64
CA GLY A 194 14.22 0.73 22.19
C GLY A 194 14.39 -0.79 22.28
N ASN A 195 13.33 -1.59 22.36
CA ASN A 195 13.41 -3.04 22.30
C ASN A 195 13.12 -3.55 20.88
N TRP A 196 13.86 -4.57 20.47
CA TRP A 196 13.70 -5.25 19.19
C TRP A 196 13.25 -6.70 19.39
N TYR A 197 12.66 -7.29 18.37
CA TYR A 197 12.40 -8.72 18.36
C TYR A 197 13.71 -9.49 18.31
N THR A 198 13.77 -10.54 19.13
CA THR A 198 14.88 -11.49 19.13
C THR A 198 14.55 -12.68 18.22
N HIS A 199 15.57 -13.42 17.82
CA HIS A 199 15.44 -14.63 17.03
C HIS A 199 14.41 -15.62 17.62
N ALA A 200 14.39 -15.80 18.93
CA ALA A 200 13.51 -16.74 19.62
C ALA A 200 12.03 -16.30 19.67
N GLU A 201 11.76 -15.01 19.44
CA GLU A 201 10.41 -14.46 19.50
C GLU A 201 9.68 -14.45 18.15
N VAL A 202 10.42 -14.69 17.06
CA VAL A 202 9.88 -14.66 15.69
C VAL A 202 9.97 -16.03 15.07
N ALA A 203 8.88 -16.45 14.39
CA ALA A 203 8.86 -17.72 13.68
C ALA A 203 9.84 -17.68 12.49
N GLN A 204 10.90 -18.45 12.57
CA GLN A 204 11.96 -18.53 11.56
C GLN A 204 11.57 -19.41 10.36
N VAL A 205 10.51 -20.20 10.48
CA VAL A 205 9.96 -21.07 9.43
C VAL A 205 8.45 -21.12 9.54
N ASP A 206 7.75 -21.36 8.43
CA ASP A 206 6.30 -21.56 8.44
C ASP A 206 5.94 -22.98 8.89
N THR A 207 5.82 -23.17 10.19
CA THR A 207 5.45 -24.46 10.79
C THR A 207 4.01 -24.88 10.47
N TYR A 208 3.11 -23.94 10.19
CA TYR A 208 1.71 -24.24 9.84
C TYR A 208 1.57 -24.88 8.47
N ARG A 209 2.41 -24.48 7.51
CA ARG A 209 2.38 -25.06 6.15
C ARG A 209 3.14 -26.36 6.07
N LEU A 210 4.19 -26.54 6.86
CA LEU A 210 4.90 -27.81 6.96
C LEU A 210 3.97 -28.94 7.43
N GLY A 211 3.02 -28.66 8.36
CA GLY A 211 2.03 -29.63 8.82
C GLY A 211 0.87 -29.89 7.84
N ARG A 212 0.65 -29.04 6.83
CA ARG A 212 -0.43 -29.19 5.84
C ARG A 212 -0.03 -29.88 4.54
N VAL A 213 1.25 -30.09 4.32
CA VAL A 213 1.74 -30.87 3.16
C VAL A 213 1.53 -32.36 3.36
N ALA A 214 1.34 -32.82 4.59
CA ALA A 214 0.87 -34.18 4.91
C ALA A 214 -0.66 -34.24 4.72
N THR A 215 -1.14 -34.41 3.49
CA THR A 215 -2.57 -34.55 3.18
C THR A 215 -3.11 -35.92 3.39
N SER A 216 -2.27 -36.89 3.78
CA SER A 216 -2.72 -38.21 4.22
C SER A 216 -1.99 -38.64 5.50
N VAL A 217 -2.72 -39.27 6.39
CA VAL A 217 -2.26 -39.75 7.71
C VAL A 217 -1.13 -40.79 7.60
N ASN A 218 -0.82 -41.26 6.39
CA ASN A 218 0.13 -42.36 6.12
C ASN A 218 1.28 -41.98 5.16
N GLU A 219 1.38 -40.72 4.68
CA GLU A 219 2.56 -40.31 3.93
C GLU A 219 3.59 -39.74 4.89
N PRO A 220 4.84 -40.24 4.92
CA PRO A 220 5.90 -39.55 5.60
C PRO A 220 6.03 -38.16 5.00
N LEU A 221 6.25 -37.14 5.84
CA LEU A 221 6.54 -35.76 5.44
C LEU A 221 7.66 -35.79 4.39
N VAL A 222 7.28 -35.83 3.11
CA VAL A 222 8.23 -35.98 2.01
C VAL A 222 9.11 -34.74 1.96
N GLY A 223 10.33 -34.89 2.42
CA GLY A 223 11.40 -33.96 2.23
C GLY A 223 11.65 -32.93 3.36
N VAL A 224 11.13 -33.16 4.58
CA VAL A 224 11.52 -32.37 5.74
C VAL A 224 12.01 -33.31 6.82
N ASP A 225 13.30 -33.60 6.78
CA ASP A 225 13.98 -34.19 7.93
C ASP A 225 13.90 -33.17 9.09
N GLY A 226 13.58 -33.62 10.30
CA GLY A 226 13.50 -32.75 11.48
C GLY A 226 14.80 -32.00 11.73
N SER A 227 15.94 -32.59 11.37
CA SER A 227 17.26 -31.93 11.44
C SER A 227 17.38 -30.74 10.48
N ASP A 228 16.78 -30.80 9.29
CA ASP A 228 16.75 -29.68 8.32
C ASP A 228 15.91 -28.51 8.84
N VAL A 229 14.81 -28.80 9.54
CA VAL A 229 13.96 -27.76 10.15
C VAL A 229 14.69 -27.05 11.29
N GLU A 230 15.35 -27.81 12.18
CA GLU A 230 16.13 -27.25 13.28
C GLU A 230 17.29 -26.38 12.77
N ALA A 231 18.02 -26.84 11.76
CA ALA A 231 19.07 -26.08 11.12
C ALA A 231 18.57 -24.78 10.47
N ARG A 232 17.41 -24.84 9.82
CA ARG A 232 16.77 -23.65 9.21
C ARG A 232 16.27 -22.66 10.27
N ILE A 233 15.71 -23.16 11.38
CA ILE A 233 15.33 -22.31 12.51
C ILE A 233 16.58 -21.62 13.07
N ALA A 234 17.66 -22.36 13.34
CA ALA A 234 18.90 -21.80 13.89
C ALA A 234 19.55 -20.76 12.99
N ALA A 235 19.47 -20.95 11.65
CA ALA A 235 20.03 -20.01 10.67
C ALA A 235 19.07 -18.89 10.28
N GLY A 236 17.83 -18.89 10.77
CA GLY A 236 16.78 -17.93 10.40
C GLY A 236 17.11 -16.50 10.82
N THR A 237 16.67 -15.54 10.02
CA THR A 237 16.90 -14.11 10.24
C THR A 237 15.61 -13.29 10.23
N GLU A 238 14.47 -13.93 10.44
CA GLU A 238 13.15 -13.27 10.32
C GLU A 238 12.86 -12.22 11.43
N HIS A 239 13.72 -12.13 12.44
CA HIS A 239 13.73 -11.03 13.42
C HIS A 239 14.40 -9.75 12.88
N LEU A 240 15.02 -9.85 11.69
CA LEU A 240 15.57 -8.74 10.92
C LEU A 240 14.70 -8.52 9.67
N SER A 241 14.52 -7.27 9.28
CA SER A 241 13.84 -6.92 8.04
C SER A 241 14.71 -6.09 7.13
N GLN A 242 14.58 -6.35 5.83
CA GLN A 242 15.09 -5.56 4.73
C GLN A 242 14.05 -5.52 3.63
N LEU A 243 14.18 -4.62 2.68
CA LEU A 243 13.34 -4.63 1.48
C LEU A 243 13.47 -5.97 0.74
N ARG A 244 12.36 -6.64 0.50
CA ARG A 244 12.31 -7.92 -0.23
C ARG A 244 12.05 -7.68 -1.72
N GLU A 245 12.90 -6.91 -2.37
CA GLU A 245 12.74 -6.42 -3.74
C GLU A 245 12.39 -7.53 -4.73
N SER A 246 13.17 -8.60 -4.82
CA SER A 246 12.92 -9.71 -5.75
C SER A 246 11.58 -10.42 -5.52
N HIS A 247 11.11 -10.46 -4.28
CA HIS A 247 9.79 -10.99 -3.95
C HIS A 247 8.68 -10.06 -4.46
N LEU A 248 8.81 -8.76 -4.24
CA LEU A 248 7.85 -7.75 -4.69
C LEU A 248 7.80 -7.66 -6.22
N GLU A 249 8.95 -7.70 -6.91
CA GLU A 249 9.01 -7.78 -8.37
C GLU A 249 8.27 -9.03 -8.91
N SER A 250 8.47 -10.18 -8.26
CA SER A 250 7.76 -11.41 -8.61
C SER A 250 6.25 -11.28 -8.42
N LEU A 251 5.79 -10.61 -7.35
CA LEU A 251 4.37 -10.35 -7.11
C LEU A 251 3.80 -9.37 -8.13
N ALA A 252 4.53 -8.31 -8.46
CA ALA A 252 4.15 -7.33 -9.48
C ALA A 252 3.98 -8.01 -10.84
N ALA A 253 4.93 -8.85 -11.24
CA ALA A 253 4.85 -9.63 -12.48
C ALA A 253 3.65 -10.59 -12.52
N GLN A 254 3.32 -11.24 -11.38
CA GLN A 254 2.17 -12.15 -11.28
C GLN A 254 0.83 -11.42 -11.34
N THR A 255 0.77 -10.19 -10.89
CA THR A 255 -0.47 -9.41 -10.77
C THR A 255 -0.67 -8.42 -11.90
N GLY A 256 0.36 -8.13 -12.69
CA GLY A 256 0.34 -7.10 -13.72
C GLY A 256 0.44 -5.68 -13.17
N LEU A 257 0.82 -5.51 -11.90
CA LEU A 257 1.10 -4.20 -11.29
C LEU A 257 2.46 -3.66 -11.73
N GLY A 258 2.60 -2.33 -11.75
CA GLY A 258 3.91 -1.70 -11.77
C GLY A 258 4.65 -1.94 -10.44
N TYR A 259 6.00 -1.93 -10.49
CA TYR A 259 6.85 -1.97 -9.29
C TYR A 259 7.74 -0.71 -9.23
N VAL A 260 7.94 -0.15 -8.04
CA VAL A 260 8.85 0.97 -7.75
C VAL A 260 9.48 0.79 -6.37
#